data_f921e855b589aea0a65fc37d83d746cb
#
_entry.id   f921e855b589aea0a65fc37d83d746cb
#
_cell.length_a   1.000
_cell.length_b   1.000
_cell.length_c   1.000
_cell.angle_alpha   90.00
_cell.angle_beta   90.00
_cell.angle_gamma   90.00
#
_symmetry.space_group_name_H-M   'P 1'
#
loop_
_entity.id
_entity.type
_entity.pdbx_description
1 polymer ?
#
loop_
_entity_poly.entity_id
_entity_poly.type
_entity_poly.pdbx_seq_one_letter_code
_entity_poly.pdbx_strand_id
1 'polypeptide(L)'
;MKHLGIEVPVKNVPELDPGFLPLGKFCTAFLKDAKKPLDIAVERAGGEVAVYKTFIHGTPDMAEADIYYVDRIIKMLLWMKGGFKVYLSGDQAVYEAMKATYRVGGARAFDADFMSNVYEKPFEVVYCDQVPAEKSNPQAVGRHLGGCRIGFDAGGSDRKVSAVIDGEVKDGECLDVSITSRDENFNGICVGGKGP
;
A
#
# COMPACT_ATOMS: atom_id res chain seq x y z
N MET A 1 14.71 9.75 -21.04
CA MET A 1 13.30 10.19 -21.09
C MET A 1 13.13 11.36 -20.13
N LYS A 2 12.50 12.44 -20.59
CA LYS A 2 12.25 13.61 -19.73
C LYS A 2 10.82 13.60 -19.19
N HIS A 3 10.64 13.77 -17.88
CA HIS A 3 9.33 13.84 -17.23
C HIS A 3 9.34 14.91 -16.14
N LEU A 4 8.42 15.86 -16.22
CA LEU A 4 8.30 16.99 -15.26
C LEU A 4 9.64 17.69 -14.99
N GLY A 5 10.40 17.97 -16.04
CA GLY A 5 11.71 18.60 -15.92
C GLY A 5 12.89 17.66 -15.59
N ILE A 6 12.62 16.44 -15.09
CA ILE A 6 13.63 15.47 -14.65
C ILE A 6 14.06 14.58 -15.81
N GLU A 7 15.37 14.45 -16.03
CA GLU A 7 15.96 13.50 -16.98
C GLU A 7 16.12 12.13 -16.33
N VAL A 8 15.35 11.15 -16.83
CA VAL A 8 15.35 9.78 -16.30
C VAL A 8 16.07 8.84 -17.27
N PRO A 9 17.16 8.17 -16.84
CA PRO A 9 17.89 7.22 -17.70
C PRO A 9 17.10 5.93 -17.87
N VAL A 10 16.48 5.74 -19.04
CA VAL A 10 15.75 4.52 -19.41
C VAL A 10 16.59 3.79 -20.47
N LYS A 11 16.96 2.52 -20.20
CA LYS A 11 17.74 1.70 -21.14
C LYS A 11 16.87 1.11 -22.26
N ASN A 12 15.72 0.58 -21.85
CA ASN A 12 14.79 -0.08 -22.78
C ASN A 12 13.44 0.63 -22.67
N VAL A 13 12.92 1.07 -23.80
CA VAL A 13 11.58 1.66 -23.89
C VAL A 13 10.63 0.54 -24.31
N PRO A 14 9.57 0.26 -23.53
CA PRO A 14 8.58 -0.76 -23.88
C PRO A 14 7.87 -0.41 -25.18
N GLU A 15 7.73 -1.35 -26.10
CA GLU A 15 7.04 -1.12 -27.37
C GLU A 15 5.54 -0.84 -27.18
N LEU A 16 4.89 -1.55 -26.25
CA LEU A 16 3.46 -1.42 -25.97
C LEU A 16 3.11 -0.22 -25.09
N ASP A 17 4.08 0.31 -24.35
CA ASP A 17 3.91 1.51 -23.50
C ASP A 17 5.18 2.37 -23.55
N PRO A 18 5.40 3.11 -24.64
CA PRO A 18 6.59 3.97 -24.77
C PRO A 18 6.69 5.07 -23.71
N GLY A 19 5.56 5.41 -23.08
CA GLY A 19 5.48 6.39 -22.00
C GLY A 19 5.79 5.82 -20.61
N PHE A 20 5.98 4.51 -20.50
CA PHE A 20 6.24 3.88 -19.21
C PHE A 20 7.50 4.44 -18.54
N LEU A 21 7.31 4.98 -17.33
CA LEU A 21 8.39 5.54 -16.53
C LEU A 21 8.58 4.70 -15.26
N PRO A 22 9.70 3.97 -15.12
CA PRO A 22 10.01 3.23 -13.89
C PRO A 22 10.13 4.19 -12.70
N LEU A 23 9.20 4.10 -11.74
CA LEU A 23 9.12 5.04 -10.62
C LEU A 23 10.44 5.13 -9.83
N GLY A 24 11.10 4.00 -9.56
CA GLY A 24 12.38 4.01 -8.86
C GLY A 24 13.48 4.77 -9.60
N LYS A 25 13.48 4.75 -10.93
CA LYS A 25 14.43 5.53 -11.76
C LYS A 25 14.12 7.02 -11.70
N PHE A 26 12.82 7.38 -11.77
CA PHE A 26 12.39 8.75 -11.57
C PHE A 26 12.78 9.27 -10.19
N CYS A 27 12.44 8.55 -9.11
CA CYS A 27 12.79 8.94 -7.74
C CYS A 27 14.30 9.13 -7.56
N THR A 28 15.11 8.23 -8.11
CA THR A 28 16.58 8.36 -8.05
C THR A 28 17.08 9.61 -8.77
N ALA A 29 16.51 9.92 -9.95
CA ALA A 29 16.90 11.11 -10.71
C ALA A 29 16.41 12.40 -10.03
N PHE A 30 15.17 12.41 -9.54
CA PHE A 30 14.56 13.53 -8.82
C PHE A 30 15.37 13.92 -7.57
N LEU A 31 15.76 12.94 -6.77
CA LEU A 31 16.45 13.19 -5.51
C LEU A 31 17.90 13.71 -5.64
N LYS A 32 18.49 13.67 -6.82
CA LYS A 32 19.87 14.17 -7.01
C LYS A 32 20.03 15.63 -6.62
N ASP A 33 19.04 16.45 -6.99
CA ASP A 33 19.10 17.90 -6.81
C ASP A 33 18.04 18.41 -5.81
N ALA A 34 17.20 17.54 -5.28
CA ALA A 34 16.24 17.86 -4.23
C ALA A 34 16.97 18.07 -2.89
N LYS A 35 16.76 19.23 -2.24
CA LYS A 35 17.49 19.62 -1.01
C LYS A 35 16.60 20.12 0.11
N LYS A 36 15.33 20.47 -0.18
CA LYS A 36 14.40 20.94 0.83
C LYS A 36 13.82 19.74 1.59
N PRO A 37 14.04 19.62 2.91
CA PRO A 37 13.52 18.50 3.68
C PRO A 37 12.00 18.45 3.64
N LEU A 38 11.45 17.23 3.56
CA LEU A 38 10.02 16.96 3.68
C LEU A 38 9.86 15.64 4.42
N ASP A 39 9.06 15.67 5.48
CA ASP A 39 8.73 14.48 6.26
C ASP A 39 7.28 14.07 5.99
N ILE A 40 7.07 12.77 5.79
CA ILE A 40 5.77 12.14 5.59
C ILE A 40 5.59 11.11 6.69
N ALA A 41 4.44 11.10 7.36
CA ALA A 41 4.09 10.00 8.25
C ALA A 41 2.70 9.48 7.93
N VAL A 42 2.52 8.17 8.11
CA VAL A 42 1.22 7.50 7.90
C VAL A 42 0.83 6.79 9.19
N GLU A 43 -0.33 7.16 9.73
CA GLU A 43 -0.91 6.54 10.92
C GLU A 43 -1.91 5.47 10.52
N ARG A 44 -1.84 4.33 11.20
CA ARG A 44 -2.75 3.20 11.08
C ARG A 44 -3.35 2.78 12.43
N ALA A 45 -4.12 1.72 12.44
CA ALA A 45 -4.76 1.21 13.66
C ALA A 45 -3.75 0.99 14.79
N GLY A 46 -4.20 1.11 16.05
CA GLY A 46 -3.34 0.95 17.23
C GLY A 46 -2.39 2.12 17.48
N GLY A 47 -2.53 3.23 16.74
CA GLY A 47 -1.63 4.38 16.82
C GLY A 47 -0.22 4.08 16.34
N GLU A 48 -0.06 3.07 15.48
CA GLU A 48 1.20 2.82 14.79
C GLU A 48 1.43 3.88 13.72
N VAL A 49 2.68 4.31 13.58
CA VAL A 49 3.08 5.37 12.67
C VAL A 49 4.31 4.90 11.87
N ALA A 50 4.22 4.95 10.56
CA ALA A 50 5.36 4.79 9.66
C ALA A 50 5.84 6.16 9.20
N VAL A 51 7.15 6.42 9.30
CA VAL A 51 7.75 7.71 8.91
C VAL A 51 8.65 7.52 7.70
N TYR A 52 8.54 8.45 6.76
CA TYR A 52 9.40 8.52 5.57
C TYR A 52 9.96 9.93 5.44
N LYS A 53 11.27 10.06 5.62
CA LYS A 53 11.99 11.31 5.48
C LYS A 53 12.58 11.41 4.09
N THR A 54 12.36 12.54 3.42
CA THR A 54 12.79 12.75 2.05
C THR A 54 13.14 14.21 1.78
N PHE A 55 13.38 14.52 0.52
CA PHE A 55 13.65 15.88 0.06
C PHE A 55 12.81 16.17 -1.18
N ILE A 56 12.48 17.45 -1.37
CA ILE A 56 11.89 18.02 -2.56
C ILE A 56 12.75 19.16 -3.08
N HIS A 57 12.47 19.68 -4.27
CA HIS A 57 13.18 20.86 -4.79
C HIS A 57 12.70 22.13 -4.11
N GLY A 58 11.38 22.28 -3.94
CA GLY A 58 10.77 23.43 -3.25
C GLY A 58 10.87 24.73 -4.03
N THR A 59 11.04 24.67 -5.36
CA THR A 59 11.09 25.83 -6.25
C THR A 59 9.90 25.85 -7.19
N PRO A 60 9.44 27.02 -7.65
CA PRO A 60 8.23 27.14 -8.49
C PRO A 60 8.29 26.36 -9.80
N ASP A 61 9.46 26.27 -10.43
CA ASP A 61 9.70 25.55 -11.67
C ASP A 61 9.67 24.02 -11.50
N MET A 62 9.85 23.52 -10.28
CA MET A 62 9.81 22.10 -9.93
C MET A 62 8.55 21.71 -9.17
N ALA A 63 7.59 22.61 -8.97
CA ALA A 63 6.40 22.36 -8.16
C ALA A 63 5.60 21.13 -8.62
N GLU A 64 5.42 20.94 -9.92
CA GLU A 64 4.73 19.76 -10.46
C GLU A 64 5.50 18.47 -10.18
N ALA A 65 6.82 18.49 -10.30
CA ALA A 65 7.67 17.33 -10.00
C ALA A 65 7.64 16.99 -8.51
N ASP A 66 7.66 17.99 -7.63
CA ASP A 66 7.56 17.83 -6.18
C ASP A 66 6.21 17.18 -5.81
N ILE A 67 5.11 17.71 -6.34
CA ILE A 67 3.75 17.18 -6.12
C ILE A 67 3.65 15.72 -6.63
N TYR A 68 4.12 15.47 -7.85
CA TYR A 68 4.10 14.11 -8.42
C TYR A 68 4.91 13.14 -7.58
N TYR A 69 6.14 13.51 -7.18
CA TYR A 69 6.99 12.67 -6.35
C TYR A 69 6.31 12.33 -5.01
N VAL A 70 5.79 13.34 -4.31
CA VAL A 70 5.15 13.14 -2.99
C VAL A 70 3.88 12.32 -3.10
N ASP A 71 3.03 12.53 -4.13
CA ASP A 71 1.86 11.70 -4.41
C ASP A 71 2.24 10.22 -4.57
N ARG A 72 3.30 9.94 -5.34
CA ARG A 72 3.76 8.55 -5.57
C ARG A 72 4.29 7.91 -4.29
N ILE A 73 4.99 8.67 -3.45
CA ILE A 73 5.50 8.17 -2.16
C ILE A 73 4.34 7.91 -1.18
N ILE A 74 3.39 8.83 -1.06
CA ILE A 74 2.21 8.63 -0.19
C ILE A 74 1.41 7.40 -0.64
N LYS A 75 1.13 7.27 -1.95
CA LYS A 75 0.44 6.10 -2.47
C LYS A 75 1.20 4.81 -2.15
N MET A 76 2.51 4.79 -2.35
CA MET A 76 3.35 3.65 -2.00
C MET A 76 3.24 3.31 -0.50
N LEU A 77 3.34 4.29 0.38
CA LEU A 77 3.25 4.08 1.83
C LEU A 77 1.88 3.52 2.23
N LEU A 78 0.79 4.06 1.70
CA LEU A 78 -0.57 3.60 1.98
C LEU A 78 -0.78 2.14 1.55
N TRP A 79 -0.27 1.74 0.39
CA TRP A 79 -0.45 0.37 -0.12
C TRP A 79 0.56 -0.63 0.46
N MET A 80 1.69 -0.18 0.98
CA MET A 80 2.69 -1.04 1.62
C MET A 80 2.51 -1.18 3.13
N LYS A 81 2.12 -0.10 3.80
CA LYS A 81 2.01 -0.03 5.26
C LYS A 81 0.57 0.01 5.75
N GLY A 82 -0.34 0.50 4.92
CA GLY A 82 -1.68 0.86 5.32
C GLY A 82 -1.74 2.18 6.07
N GLY A 83 -2.95 2.72 6.26
CA GLY A 83 -3.17 3.88 7.09
C GLY A 83 -4.35 4.72 6.63
N PHE A 84 -4.90 5.50 7.53
CA PHE A 84 -6.07 6.37 7.30
C PHE A 84 -5.73 7.85 7.52
N LYS A 85 -4.50 8.15 8.00
CA LYS A 85 -4.10 9.53 8.25
C LYS A 85 -2.67 9.76 7.79
N VAL A 86 -2.50 10.76 6.95
CA VAL A 86 -1.20 11.18 6.40
C VAL A 86 -0.81 12.52 7.01
N TYR A 87 0.35 12.59 7.60
CA TYR A 87 0.95 13.82 8.10
C TYR A 87 2.04 14.28 7.15
N LEU A 88 2.09 15.59 6.90
CA LEU A 88 3.11 16.23 6.08
C LEU A 88 3.75 17.40 6.85
N SER A 89 5.05 17.50 6.75
CA SER A 89 5.85 18.60 7.33
C SER A 89 6.89 19.06 6.33
N GLY A 90 7.17 20.37 6.29
CA GLY A 90 8.24 20.96 5.47
C GLY A 90 7.78 21.81 4.29
N ASP A 91 6.60 21.55 3.70
CA ASP A 91 6.09 22.35 2.58
C ASP A 91 4.56 22.47 2.57
N GLN A 92 4.07 23.70 2.73
CA GLN A 92 2.63 23.99 2.77
C GLN A 92 1.96 23.79 1.41
N ALA A 93 2.64 24.14 0.31
CA ALA A 93 2.06 24.02 -1.03
C ALA A 93 1.87 22.55 -1.43
N VAL A 94 2.84 21.72 -1.12
CA VAL A 94 2.73 20.25 -1.30
C VAL A 94 1.61 19.70 -0.44
N TYR A 95 1.48 20.10 0.81
CA TYR A 95 0.37 19.68 1.67
C TYR A 95 -1.00 20.04 1.05
N GLU A 96 -1.21 21.29 0.61
CA GLU A 96 -2.49 21.69 0.00
C GLU A 96 -2.80 20.88 -1.26
N ALA A 97 -1.78 20.61 -2.08
CA ALA A 97 -1.91 19.75 -3.25
C ALA A 97 -2.33 18.31 -2.86
N MET A 98 -1.68 17.70 -1.85
CA MET A 98 -2.03 16.37 -1.39
C MET A 98 -3.42 16.32 -0.77
N LYS A 99 -3.80 17.30 0.04
CA LYS A 99 -5.14 17.43 0.58
C LYS A 99 -6.21 17.49 -0.51
N ALA A 100 -5.95 18.24 -1.58
CA ALA A 100 -6.84 18.32 -2.75
C ALA A 100 -6.88 16.99 -3.53
N THR A 101 -5.76 16.28 -3.62
CA THR A 101 -5.61 15.02 -4.34
C THR A 101 -6.36 13.88 -3.67
N TYR A 102 -6.31 13.79 -2.34
CA TYR A 102 -6.92 12.70 -1.55
C TYR A 102 -8.33 13.02 -1.01
N ARG A 103 -8.93 14.16 -1.37
CA ARG A 103 -10.31 14.49 -1.02
C ARG A 103 -11.32 13.69 -1.86
N VAL A 104 -12.59 13.73 -1.46
CA VAL A 104 -13.71 13.25 -2.27
C VAL A 104 -13.70 13.93 -3.64
N GLY A 105 -13.74 13.14 -4.71
CA GLY A 105 -13.66 13.63 -6.09
C GLY A 105 -12.24 14.05 -6.54
N GLY A 106 -11.23 13.91 -5.70
CA GLY A 106 -9.83 14.13 -6.07
C GLY A 106 -9.24 12.95 -6.85
N ALA A 107 -8.03 13.15 -7.38
CA ALA A 107 -7.36 12.13 -8.21
C ALA A 107 -7.06 10.82 -7.47
N ARG A 108 -6.99 10.85 -6.14
CA ARG A 108 -6.79 9.69 -5.25
C ARG A 108 -8.00 9.40 -4.36
N ALA A 109 -9.19 9.81 -4.77
CA ALA A 109 -10.43 9.56 -4.01
C ALA A 109 -10.62 8.06 -3.73
N PHE A 110 -10.32 7.19 -4.71
CA PHE A 110 -10.39 5.73 -4.52
C PHE A 110 -9.43 5.25 -3.41
N ASP A 111 -8.18 5.72 -3.42
CA ASP A 111 -7.19 5.30 -2.41
C ASP A 111 -7.63 5.76 -1.00
N ALA A 112 -8.15 6.99 -0.88
CA ALA A 112 -8.65 7.54 0.38
C ALA A 112 -9.90 6.81 0.90
N ASP A 113 -10.86 6.55 0.03
CA ASP A 113 -12.09 5.82 0.37
C ASP A 113 -11.79 4.38 0.78
N PHE A 114 -10.93 3.69 0.01
CA PHE A 114 -10.51 2.33 0.32
C PHE A 114 -9.85 2.24 1.71
N MET A 115 -8.91 3.14 2.02
CA MET A 115 -8.26 3.17 3.32
C MET A 115 -9.23 3.54 4.44
N SER A 116 -10.15 4.48 4.19
CA SER A 116 -11.21 4.83 5.14
C SER A 116 -12.08 3.62 5.51
N ASN A 117 -12.49 2.83 4.51
CA ASN A 117 -13.30 1.64 4.72
C ASN A 117 -12.53 0.53 5.43
N VAL A 118 -11.26 0.29 5.07
CA VAL A 118 -10.42 -0.73 5.72
C VAL A 118 -10.21 -0.44 7.21
N TYR A 119 -10.02 0.84 7.57
CA TYR A 119 -9.73 1.23 8.95
C TYR A 119 -10.96 1.69 9.73
N GLU A 120 -12.13 1.76 9.08
CA GLU A 120 -13.38 2.28 9.67
C GLU A 120 -13.19 3.67 10.29
N LYS A 121 -12.39 4.51 9.61
CA LYS A 121 -12.04 5.87 10.04
C LYS A 121 -11.98 6.80 8.84
N PRO A 122 -12.35 8.09 8.98
CA PRO A 122 -12.20 9.04 7.90
C PRO A 122 -10.72 9.17 7.51
N PHE A 123 -10.47 9.24 6.20
CA PHE A 123 -9.14 9.50 5.68
C PHE A 123 -8.81 10.99 5.81
N GLU A 124 -7.64 11.31 6.32
CA GLU A 124 -7.20 12.68 6.56
C GLU A 124 -5.78 12.93 6.04
N VAL A 125 -5.57 14.12 5.49
CA VAL A 125 -4.23 14.68 5.24
C VAL A 125 -4.05 15.90 6.13
N VAL A 126 -3.02 15.92 6.95
CA VAL A 126 -2.77 16.91 8.00
C VAL A 126 -1.40 17.55 7.83
N TYR A 127 -1.34 18.88 7.89
CA TYR A 127 -0.07 19.59 8.00
C TYR A 127 0.34 19.76 9.47
N CYS A 128 1.62 19.62 9.75
CA CYS A 128 2.20 19.80 11.07
C CYS A 128 3.64 20.31 10.98
N ASP A 129 4.12 20.98 12.01
CA ASP A 129 5.51 21.46 12.07
C ASP A 129 6.50 20.29 12.15
N GLN A 130 6.09 19.23 12.83
CA GLN A 130 6.84 17.98 12.97
C GLN A 130 5.88 16.80 12.89
N VAL A 131 6.19 15.83 12.03
CA VAL A 131 5.41 14.59 11.94
C VAL A 131 5.53 13.77 13.24
N PRO A 132 4.50 12.97 13.60
CA PRO A 132 4.57 12.06 14.74
C PRO A 132 5.79 11.13 14.63
N ALA A 133 6.37 10.77 15.77
CA ALA A 133 7.47 9.83 15.81
C ALA A 133 7.05 8.45 15.30
N GLU A 134 7.97 7.75 14.66
CA GLU A 134 7.75 6.37 14.25
C GLU A 134 7.37 5.50 15.45
N LYS A 135 6.30 4.72 15.29
CA LYS A 135 5.82 3.79 16.31
C LYS A 135 5.41 2.50 15.66
N SER A 136 6.04 1.42 16.07
CA SER A 136 5.72 0.06 15.62
C SER A 136 5.60 -0.84 16.83
N ASN A 137 4.57 -1.68 16.83
CA ASN A 137 4.36 -2.69 17.87
C ASN A 137 4.19 -4.07 17.21
N PRO A 138 5.27 -4.63 16.61
CA PRO A 138 5.18 -5.90 15.94
C PRO A 138 4.88 -7.01 16.95
N GLN A 139 3.84 -7.78 16.67
CA GLN A 139 3.53 -8.99 17.43
C GLN A 139 3.96 -10.22 16.62
N ALA A 140 4.66 -11.12 17.26
CA ALA A 140 5.00 -12.40 16.66
C ALA A 140 3.73 -13.27 16.61
N VAL A 141 3.15 -13.43 15.42
CA VAL A 141 1.94 -14.23 15.20
C VAL A 141 2.22 -15.59 14.56
N GLY A 142 3.48 -15.89 14.28
CA GLY A 142 3.90 -17.15 13.67
C GLY A 142 4.37 -18.21 14.67
N ARG A 143 4.61 -19.43 14.16
CA ARG A 143 5.22 -20.57 14.90
C ARG A 143 4.40 -21.14 16.06
N HIS A 144 3.14 -20.85 16.18
CA HIS A 144 2.25 -21.47 17.16
C HIS A 144 1.73 -22.80 16.61
N LEU A 145 2.63 -23.79 16.44
CA LEU A 145 2.31 -25.08 15.80
C LEU A 145 1.77 -26.14 16.78
N GLY A 146 1.78 -25.87 18.07
CA GLY A 146 1.23 -26.80 19.07
C GLY A 146 -0.29 -26.91 19.00
N GLY A 147 -0.83 -28.10 19.25
CA GLY A 147 -2.27 -28.41 19.19
C GLY A 147 -2.79 -28.53 17.76
N CYS A 148 -4.12 -28.61 17.63
CA CYS A 148 -4.80 -28.73 16.34
C CYS A 148 -4.94 -27.37 15.64
N ARG A 149 -4.59 -27.33 14.36
CA ARG A 149 -4.69 -26.14 13.50
C ARG A 149 -5.32 -26.52 12.17
N ILE A 150 -6.17 -25.65 11.66
CA ILE A 150 -6.68 -25.73 10.29
C ILE A 150 -6.19 -24.50 9.54
N GLY A 151 -5.46 -24.71 8.44
CA GLY A 151 -5.08 -23.68 7.49
C GLY A 151 -6.08 -23.66 6.33
N PHE A 152 -6.48 -22.48 5.91
CA PHE A 152 -7.38 -22.30 4.78
C PHE A 152 -6.82 -21.18 3.87
N ASP A 153 -6.69 -21.49 2.59
CA ASP A 153 -6.30 -20.57 1.54
C ASP A 153 -7.47 -20.41 0.55
N ALA A 154 -8.04 -19.23 0.48
CA ALA A 154 -9.13 -18.89 -0.45
C ALA A 154 -8.55 -18.23 -1.71
N GLY A 155 -8.03 -19.03 -2.63
CA GLY A 155 -7.56 -18.56 -3.92
C GLY A 155 -8.70 -18.18 -4.87
N GLY A 156 -8.38 -17.44 -5.94
CA GLY A 156 -9.34 -17.07 -6.97
C GLY A 156 -9.77 -18.24 -7.85
N SER A 157 -8.89 -19.21 -8.06
CA SER A 157 -9.11 -20.41 -8.91
C SER A 157 -9.23 -21.70 -8.12
N ASP A 158 -8.66 -21.74 -6.91
CA ASP A 158 -8.63 -22.93 -6.07
C ASP A 158 -8.82 -22.55 -4.59
N ARG A 159 -9.16 -23.54 -3.79
CA ARG A 159 -9.22 -23.41 -2.33
C ARG A 159 -8.38 -24.53 -1.74
N LYS A 160 -7.53 -24.19 -0.77
CA LYS A 160 -6.67 -25.17 -0.12
C LYS A 160 -7.00 -25.22 1.36
N VAL A 161 -7.10 -26.44 1.89
CA VAL A 161 -7.33 -26.70 3.31
C VAL A 161 -6.23 -27.63 3.80
N SER A 162 -5.68 -27.36 4.97
CA SER A 162 -4.72 -28.24 5.63
C SER A 162 -5.09 -28.42 7.10
N ALA A 163 -5.01 -29.65 7.59
CA ALA A 163 -5.11 -29.97 9.02
C ALA A 163 -3.73 -30.33 9.56
N VAL A 164 -3.35 -29.69 10.68
CA VAL A 164 -2.05 -29.89 11.32
C VAL A 164 -2.27 -30.19 12.80
N ILE A 165 -1.59 -31.20 13.32
CA ILE A 165 -1.55 -31.51 14.75
C ILE A 165 -0.09 -31.49 15.19
N ASP A 166 0.22 -30.64 16.16
CA ASP A 166 1.56 -30.44 16.72
C ASP A 166 2.67 -30.25 15.67
N GLY A 167 2.34 -29.53 14.61
CA GLY A 167 3.26 -29.22 13.52
C GLY A 167 3.33 -30.28 12.41
N GLU A 168 2.66 -31.43 12.56
CA GLU A 168 2.58 -32.45 11.52
C GLU A 168 1.31 -32.33 10.70
N VAL A 169 1.44 -32.27 9.38
CA VAL A 169 0.32 -32.27 8.45
C VAL A 169 -0.37 -33.63 8.51
N LYS A 170 -1.65 -33.66 8.88
CA LYS A 170 -2.47 -34.89 8.98
C LYS A 170 -3.34 -35.07 7.74
N ASP A 171 -3.80 -34.00 7.15
CA ASP A 171 -4.57 -34.01 5.91
C ASP A 171 -4.41 -32.68 5.16
N GLY A 172 -4.48 -32.75 3.84
CA GLY A 172 -4.43 -31.58 2.97
C GLY A 172 -5.10 -31.90 1.64
N GLU A 173 -6.10 -31.11 1.29
CA GLU A 173 -6.76 -31.19 -0.01
C GLU A 173 -6.65 -29.88 -0.77
N CYS A 174 -6.40 -29.99 -2.07
CA CYS A 174 -6.58 -28.89 -3.03
C CYS A 174 -7.95 -29.11 -3.71
N LEU A 175 -8.88 -28.20 -3.50
CA LEU A 175 -10.18 -28.23 -4.14
C LEU A 175 -10.18 -27.24 -5.29
N ASP A 176 -10.22 -27.74 -6.51
CA ASP A 176 -10.46 -26.91 -7.69
C ASP A 176 -11.90 -26.40 -7.66
N VAL A 177 -12.05 -25.10 -7.51
CA VAL A 177 -13.35 -24.45 -7.59
C VAL A 177 -13.32 -23.47 -8.75
N SER A 178 -13.95 -23.83 -9.85
CA SER A 178 -14.21 -22.86 -10.91
C SER A 178 -15.29 -21.89 -10.41
N ILE A 179 -14.90 -20.63 -10.17
CA ILE A 179 -15.85 -19.56 -9.86
C ILE A 179 -16.47 -19.13 -11.19
N THR A 180 -17.42 -19.91 -11.70
CA THR A 180 -18.18 -19.58 -12.91
C THR A 180 -19.58 -19.04 -12.62
N SER A 181 -20.00 -18.98 -11.34
CA SER A 181 -21.29 -18.38 -10.98
C SER A 181 -21.19 -17.60 -9.66
N ARG A 182 -21.83 -16.45 -9.64
CA ARG A 182 -22.25 -15.74 -8.43
C ARG A 182 -23.36 -16.57 -7.76
N ASP A 183 -23.01 -17.70 -7.18
CA ASP A 183 -23.99 -18.40 -6.36
C ASP A 183 -24.10 -17.71 -5.01
N GLU A 184 -25.27 -17.13 -4.76
CA GLU A 184 -25.67 -16.44 -3.54
C GLU A 184 -25.72 -17.35 -2.29
N ASN A 185 -25.31 -18.61 -2.42
CA ASN A 185 -25.32 -19.60 -1.34
C ASN A 185 -23.90 -19.97 -0.88
N PHE A 186 -23.22 -19.01 -0.26
CA PHE A 186 -21.99 -19.29 0.50
C PHE A 186 -22.35 -19.88 1.88
N ASN A 187 -23.13 -20.94 1.91
CA ASN A 187 -23.45 -21.68 3.11
C ASN A 187 -22.78 -23.06 3.07
N GLY A 188 -21.61 -23.14 3.70
CA GLY A 188 -21.02 -24.40 4.06
C GLY A 188 -19.66 -24.66 3.43
N ILE A 189 -18.65 -24.68 4.27
CA ILE A 189 -17.40 -25.40 4.01
C ILE A 189 -17.76 -26.89 4.04
N CYS A 190 -18.01 -27.48 2.88
CA CYS A 190 -18.08 -28.93 2.78
C CYS A 190 -16.66 -29.47 2.88
N VAL A 191 -16.28 -29.97 4.02
CA VAL A 191 -15.13 -30.87 4.13
C VAL A 191 -15.55 -32.18 3.44
N GLY A 192 -15.16 -32.34 2.18
CA GLY A 192 -15.37 -33.58 1.44
C GLY A 192 -14.51 -34.69 2.06
N GLY A 193 -15.09 -35.42 2.97
CA GLY A 193 -14.47 -36.69 3.38
C GLY A 193 -14.48 -37.66 2.20
N LYS A 194 -13.34 -38.25 1.87
CA LYS A 194 -13.32 -39.42 1.01
C LYS A 194 -14.20 -40.50 1.63
N GLY A 195 -15.32 -40.79 0.98
CA GLY A 195 -16.04 -41.99 1.23
C GLY A 195 -15.17 -43.24 0.90
N PRO A 196 -15.46 -44.40 1.46
CA PRO A 196 -14.69 -45.59 1.34
C PRO A 196 -14.58 -46.12 -0.08
#